data_a3943737e61ca617a225fb52c5277e04
#
_entry.id   a3943737e61ca617a225fb52c5277e04
#
_cell.length_a   1.000
_cell.length_b   1.000
_cell.length_c   1.000
_cell.angle_alpha   90.00
_cell.angle_beta   90.00
_cell.angle_gamma   90.00
#
_symmetry.space_group_name_H-M   'P 1'
#
loop_
_entity.id
_entity.type
_entity.pdbx_description
1 polymer ?
#
loop_
_entity_poly.entity_id
_entity_poly.type
_entity_poly.pdbx_seq_one_letter_code
_entity_poly.pdbx_strand_id
1 'polypeptide(L)'
;MLTYERIYAVVRQIPRGQVATYGQVAELAGLVGKPRLVGYALYRVDMATDDVPWQRVINAKGEVSESPLRNGSDYIQRAMLKDEGVEFDHRGRIDLSRYKWCPPDSMIEQALATFREKLD
;
A
#
# COMPACT_ATOMS: atom_id res chain seq x y z
N MET A 1 11.65 8.20 10.44
CA MET A 1 10.59 8.24 11.44
C MET A 1 9.96 6.87 11.58
N LEU A 2 9.81 6.41 12.81
CA LEU A 2 9.28 5.06 13.08
C LEU A 2 7.90 4.82 12.45
N THR A 3 7.03 5.83 12.46
CA THR A 3 5.68 5.69 11.91
C THR A 3 5.70 5.39 10.41
N TYR A 4 6.48 6.13 9.64
CA TYR A 4 6.58 5.89 8.20
C TYR A 4 7.36 4.61 7.90
N GLU A 5 8.38 4.28 8.69
CA GLU A 5 9.12 3.02 8.53
C GLU A 5 8.20 1.81 8.70
N ARG A 6 7.27 1.86 9.65
CA ARG A 6 6.28 0.80 9.86
C ARG A 6 5.38 0.63 8.64
N ILE A 7 4.91 1.75 8.08
CA ILE A 7 4.08 1.73 6.87
C ILE A 7 4.86 1.12 5.71
N TYR A 8 6.09 1.57 5.49
CA TYR A 8 6.92 1.04 4.40
C TYR A 8 7.21 -0.46 4.56
N ALA A 9 7.45 -0.91 5.80
CA ALA A 9 7.68 -2.32 6.07
C ALA A 9 6.47 -3.19 5.70
N VAL A 10 5.26 -2.71 5.97
CA VAL A 10 4.03 -3.41 5.58
C VAL A 10 3.89 -3.42 4.06
N VAL A 11 4.07 -2.26 3.41
CA VAL A 11 3.89 -2.15 1.97
C VAL A 11 4.88 -3.03 1.21
N ARG A 12 6.11 -3.14 1.68
CA ARG A 12 7.12 -4.01 1.05
C ARG A 12 6.71 -5.49 1.02
N GLN A 13 5.79 -5.90 1.88
CA GLN A 13 5.34 -7.29 1.94
C GLN A 13 4.22 -7.60 0.95
N ILE A 14 3.59 -6.58 0.35
CA ILE A 14 2.52 -6.80 -0.62
C ILE A 14 3.13 -7.46 -1.87
N PRO A 15 2.69 -8.69 -2.24
CA PRO A 15 3.26 -9.37 -3.39
C PRO A 15 2.96 -8.66 -4.71
N ARG A 16 3.83 -8.86 -5.68
CA ARG A 16 3.60 -8.43 -7.06
C ARG A 16 2.28 -9.02 -7.58
N GLY A 17 1.46 -8.19 -8.21
CA GLY A 17 0.17 -8.62 -8.74
C GLY A 17 -0.96 -8.60 -7.74
N GLN A 18 -0.71 -8.12 -6.52
CA GLN A 18 -1.73 -7.97 -5.50
C GLN A 18 -1.76 -6.52 -5.01
N VAL A 19 -2.85 -6.15 -4.37
CA VAL A 19 -3.04 -4.78 -3.87
C VAL A 19 -3.56 -4.81 -2.43
N ALA A 20 -3.31 -3.73 -1.71
CA ALA A 20 -3.84 -3.50 -0.38
C ALA A 20 -4.52 -2.13 -0.34
N THR A 21 -5.47 -1.96 0.57
CA THR A 21 -6.10 -0.64 0.77
C THR A 21 -5.31 0.17 1.78
N TYR A 22 -5.49 1.49 1.76
CA TYR A 22 -4.87 2.37 2.75
C TYR A 22 -5.23 1.97 4.17
N GLY A 23 -6.51 1.60 4.39
CA GLY A 23 -6.98 1.17 5.71
C GLY A 23 -6.32 -0.14 6.14
N GLN A 24 -6.19 -1.10 5.25
CA GLN A 24 -5.53 -2.37 5.52
C GLN A 24 -4.06 -2.16 5.91
N VAL A 25 -3.34 -1.34 5.18
CA VAL A 25 -1.94 -1.03 5.49
C VAL A 25 -1.83 -0.35 6.86
N ALA A 26 -2.73 0.59 7.14
CA ALA A 26 -2.75 1.26 8.44
C ALA A 26 -2.96 0.27 9.58
N GLU A 27 -3.92 -0.64 9.45
CA GLU A 27 -4.17 -1.67 10.47
C GLU A 27 -2.95 -2.55 10.71
N LEU A 28 -2.32 -3.03 9.63
CA LEU A 28 -1.14 -3.90 9.72
C LEU A 28 0.07 -3.17 10.30
N ALA A 29 0.15 -1.87 10.11
CA ALA A 29 1.22 -1.05 10.68
C ALA A 29 0.94 -0.63 12.13
N GLY A 30 -0.18 -1.07 12.72
CA GLY A 30 -0.55 -0.68 14.08
C GLY A 30 -1.09 0.74 14.18
N LEU A 31 -1.61 1.28 13.08
CA LEU A 31 -2.13 2.64 12.99
C LEU A 31 -3.62 2.62 12.61
N VAL A 32 -4.40 1.85 13.36
CA VAL A 32 -5.83 1.65 13.11
C VAL A 32 -6.55 2.99 13.04
N GLY A 33 -7.39 3.16 12.01
CA GLY A 33 -8.15 4.38 11.81
C GLY A 33 -7.37 5.55 11.22
N LYS A 34 -6.14 5.31 10.74
CA LYS A 34 -5.29 6.38 10.22
C LYS A 34 -4.83 6.13 8.78
N PRO A 35 -5.74 5.86 7.83
CA PRO A 35 -5.35 5.60 6.44
C PRO A 35 -4.68 6.80 5.76
N ARG A 36 -4.97 8.03 6.21
CA ARG A 36 -4.33 9.23 5.65
C ARG A 36 -2.83 9.27 5.89
N LEU A 37 -2.37 8.73 7.03
CA LEU A 37 -0.94 8.64 7.30
C LEU A 37 -0.22 7.76 6.28
N VAL A 38 -0.88 6.68 5.84
CA VAL A 38 -0.35 5.82 4.79
C VAL A 38 -0.18 6.63 3.50
N GLY A 39 -1.18 7.42 3.14
CA GLY A 39 -1.11 8.28 1.96
C GLY A 39 0.05 9.26 2.04
N TYR A 40 0.23 9.92 3.18
CA TYR A 40 1.33 10.86 3.37
C TYR A 40 2.70 10.17 3.30
N ALA A 41 2.81 8.98 3.90
CA ALA A 41 4.06 8.22 3.86
C ALA A 41 4.42 7.82 2.43
N LEU A 42 3.45 7.34 1.66
CA LEU A 42 3.67 6.92 0.28
C LEU A 42 3.98 8.10 -0.64
N TYR A 43 3.42 9.27 -0.36
CA TYR A 43 3.74 10.48 -1.11
C TYR A 43 5.23 10.84 -1.02
N ARG A 44 5.88 10.48 0.08
CA ARG A 44 7.30 10.76 0.31
C ARG A 44 8.25 9.70 -0.24
N VAL A 45 7.73 8.63 -0.82
CA VAL A 45 8.55 7.58 -1.44
C VAL A 45 9.22 8.16 -2.69
N ASP A 46 10.54 7.99 -2.78
CA ASP A 46 11.30 8.31 -3.98
C ASP A 46 11.25 7.09 -4.91
N MET A 47 10.53 7.23 -6.02
CA MET A 47 10.36 6.14 -6.98
C MET A 47 11.66 5.68 -7.63
N ALA A 48 12.69 6.52 -7.62
CA ALA A 48 13.97 6.19 -8.24
C ALA A 48 14.91 5.43 -7.31
N THR A 49 14.81 5.67 -6.00
CA THR A 49 15.78 5.14 -5.03
C THR A 49 15.17 4.23 -3.98
N ASP A 50 13.88 4.40 -3.68
CA ASP A 50 13.21 3.60 -2.66
C ASP A 50 12.61 2.33 -3.27
N ASP A 51 12.72 1.22 -2.55
CA ASP A 51 12.21 -0.08 -2.96
C ASP A 51 10.81 -0.37 -2.41
N VAL A 52 10.06 0.67 -2.10
CA VAL A 52 8.70 0.55 -1.58
C VAL A 52 7.71 0.45 -2.75
N PRO A 53 6.97 -0.67 -2.89
CA PRO A 53 6.01 -0.84 -3.99
C PRO A 53 4.72 -0.05 -3.71
N TRP A 54 4.82 1.27 -3.68
CA TRP A 54 3.74 2.18 -3.37
C TRP A 54 2.52 2.01 -4.30
N GLN A 55 2.76 1.56 -5.52
CA GLN A 55 1.70 1.35 -6.51
C GLN A 55 0.68 0.30 -6.11
N ARG A 56 1.04 -0.57 -5.15
CA ARG A 56 0.17 -1.66 -4.69
C ARG A 56 -0.80 -1.24 -3.59
N VAL A 57 -0.84 0.05 -3.25
CA VAL A 57 -1.78 0.58 -2.26
C VAL A 57 -2.83 1.45 -2.96
N ILE A 58 -4.10 1.09 -2.78
CA ILE A 58 -5.23 1.73 -3.45
C ILE A 58 -6.32 2.06 -2.43
N ASN A 59 -7.37 2.77 -2.86
CA ASN A 59 -8.47 3.09 -1.96
C ASN A 59 -9.44 1.90 -1.80
N ALA A 60 -10.37 2.03 -0.85
CA ALA A 60 -11.31 0.95 -0.51
C ALA A 60 -12.33 0.67 -1.62
N LYS A 61 -12.44 1.54 -2.61
CA LYS A 61 -13.32 1.34 -3.78
C LYS A 61 -12.64 0.54 -4.90
N GLY A 62 -11.36 0.19 -4.74
CA GLY A 62 -10.59 -0.48 -5.77
C GLY A 62 -10.05 0.48 -6.82
N GLU A 63 -9.93 1.74 -6.49
CA GLU A 63 -9.47 2.76 -7.42
C GLU A 63 -8.11 3.30 -7.02
N VAL A 64 -7.32 3.68 -8.04
CA VAL A 64 -6.11 4.47 -7.82
C VAL A 64 -6.54 5.86 -7.38
N SER A 65 -5.97 6.32 -6.26
CA SER A 65 -6.32 7.64 -5.73
C SER A 65 -5.82 8.75 -6.64
N GLU A 66 -6.73 9.60 -7.07
CA GLU A 66 -6.39 10.81 -7.79
C GLU A 66 -6.18 11.92 -6.75
N SER A 67 -4.99 12.47 -6.72
CA SER A 67 -4.66 13.56 -5.80
C SER A 67 -3.85 14.62 -6.55
N PRO A 68 -4.22 15.90 -6.44
CA PRO A 68 -3.40 16.97 -7.01
C PRO A 68 -1.96 16.96 -6.49
N LEU A 69 -1.75 16.42 -5.29
CA LEU A 69 -0.41 16.33 -4.70
C LEU A 69 0.47 15.29 -5.39
N ARG A 70 -0.10 14.39 -6.18
CA ARG A 70 0.66 13.32 -6.83
C ARG A 70 1.19 13.66 -8.20
N ASN A 71 0.83 14.81 -8.78
CA ASN A 71 1.37 15.29 -10.07
C ASN A 71 1.36 14.24 -11.18
N GLY A 72 0.20 13.59 -11.39
CA GLY A 72 0.07 12.57 -12.44
C GLY A 72 0.62 11.20 -12.08
N SER A 73 1.06 10.98 -10.85
CA SER A 73 1.56 9.65 -10.43
C SER A 73 0.46 8.60 -10.44
N ASP A 74 -0.82 8.99 -10.43
CA ASP A 74 -1.94 8.09 -10.63
C ASP A 74 -1.86 7.35 -11.98
N TYR A 75 -1.46 8.05 -13.04
CA TYR A 75 -1.24 7.47 -14.35
C TYR A 75 -0.10 6.44 -14.31
N ILE A 76 1.00 6.78 -13.65
CA ILE A 76 2.15 5.88 -13.49
C ILE A 76 1.74 4.66 -12.66
N GLN A 77 0.97 4.86 -11.60
CA GLN A 77 0.51 3.78 -10.74
C GLN A 77 -0.33 2.76 -11.51
N ARG A 78 -1.25 3.22 -12.34
CA ARG A 78 -2.06 2.32 -13.18
C ARG A 78 -1.19 1.52 -14.15
N ALA A 79 -0.22 2.18 -14.78
CA ALA A 79 0.68 1.51 -15.71
C ALA A 79 1.51 0.44 -15.01
N MET A 80 2.01 0.71 -13.81
CA MET A 80 2.78 -0.25 -13.02
C MET A 80 1.94 -1.44 -12.62
N LEU A 81 0.70 -1.22 -12.17
CA LEU A 81 -0.18 -2.31 -11.78
C LEU A 81 -0.58 -3.18 -12.97
N LYS A 82 -0.84 -2.58 -14.13
CA LYS A 82 -1.11 -3.34 -15.36
C LYS A 82 0.08 -4.21 -15.74
N ASP A 83 1.28 -3.69 -15.58
CA ASP A 83 2.52 -4.45 -15.83
C ASP A 83 2.64 -5.65 -14.88
N GLU A 84 2.09 -5.55 -13.69
CA GLU A 84 2.06 -6.65 -12.71
C GLU A 84 0.93 -7.66 -12.97
N GLY A 85 0.10 -7.44 -13.98
CA GLY A 85 -1.01 -8.32 -14.31
C GLY A 85 -2.33 -7.95 -13.64
N VAL A 86 -2.41 -6.80 -12.98
CA VAL A 86 -3.66 -6.34 -12.37
C VAL A 86 -4.57 -5.73 -13.43
N GLU A 87 -5.79 -6.23 -13.52
CA GLU A 87 -6.77 -5.78 -14.50
C GLU A 87 -7.69 -4.71 -13.91
N PHE A 88 -7.99 -3.70 -14.72
CA PHE A 88 -8.96 -2.65 -14.38
C PHE A 88 -10.21 -2.86 -15.24
N ASP A 89 -11.38 -2.67 -14.63
CA ASP A 89 -12.63 -2.74 -15.37
C ASP A 89 -12.85 -1.45 -16.19
N HIS A 90 -14.00 -1.37 -16.89
CA HIS A 90 -14.33 -0.21 -17.73
C HIS A 90 -14.50 1.10 -16.95
N ARG A 91 -14.65 1.03 -15.63
CA ARG A 91 -14.74 2.20 -14.74
C ARG A 91 -13.39 2.55 -14.09
N GLY A 92 -12.33 1.82 -14.44
CA GLY A 92 -11.02 2.03 -13.84
C GLY A 92 -10.88 1.45 -12.46
N ARG A 93 -11.70 0.46 -12.09
CA ARG A 93 -11.67 -0.19 -10.78
C ARG A 93 -11.00 -1.55 -10.84
N ILE A 94 -10.32 -1.90 -9.76
CA ILE A 94 -9.71 -3.20 -9.54
C ILE A 94 -10.69 -4.05 -8.75
N ASP A 95 -10.85 -5.30 -9.15
CA ASP A 95 -11.66 -6.28 -8.40
C ASP A 95 -10.91 -6.71 -7.15
N LEU A 96 -11.28 -6.16 -6.01
CA LEU A 96 -10.64 -6.45 -4.72
C LEU A 96 -10.84 -7.91 -4.30
N SER A 97 -11.92 -8.56 -4.72
CA SER A 97 -12.13 -9.97 -4.40
C SER A 97 -11.07 -10.86 -5.06
N ARG A 98 -10.49 -10.41 -6.16
CA ARG A 98 -9.48 -11.15 -6.92
C ARG A 98 -8.05 -10.74 -6.54
N TYR A 99 -7.81 -9.45 -6.33
CA TYR A 99 -6.45 -8.92 -6.22
C TYR A 99 -6.04 -8.47 -4.83
N LYS A 100 -6.99 -8.39 -3.88
CA LYS A 100 -6.65 -7.91 -2.54
C LYS A 100 -5.73 -8.89 -1.82
N TRP A 101 -4.62 -8.36 -1.30
CA TRP A 101 -3.68 -9.12 -0.50
C TRP A 101 -4.32 -9.59 0.80
N CYS A 102 -4.16 -10.88 1.10
CA CYS A 102 -4.66 -11.50 2.33
C CYS A 102 -3.49 -12.18 3.04
N PRO A 103 -2.68 -11.44 3.79
CA PRO A 103 -1.51 -12.03 4.45
C PRO A 103 -1.92 -13.01 5.55
N PRO A 104 -1.12 -14.07 5.80
CA PRO A 104 -1.36 -14.96 6.93
C PRO A 104 -1.24 -14.21 8.25
N ASP A 105 -2.02 -14.62 9.26
CA ASP A 105 -1.98 -14.01 10.60
C ASP A 105 -0.57 -14.06 11.20
N SER A 106 0.17 -15.15 10.98
CA SER A 106 1.54 -15.29 11.46
C SER A 106 2.48 -14.21 10.93
N MET A 107 2.31 -13.80 9.68
CA MET A 107 3.11 -12.73 9.07
C MET A 107 2.79 -11.39 9.74
N ILE A 108 1.52 -11.14 10.00
CA ILE A 108 1.05 -9.93 10.67
C ILE A 108 1.64 -9.86 12.08
N GLU A 109 1.56 -10.94 12.82
CA GLU A 109 2.07 -11.02 14.19
C GLU A 109 3.58 -10.79 14.25
N GLN A 110 4.34 -11.36 13.31
CA GLN A 110 5.77 -11.16 13.23
C GLN A 110 6.11 -9.69 12.93
N ALA A 111 5.40 -9.07 12.02
CA ALA A 111 5.61 -7.67 11.69
C ALA A 111 5.35 -6.78 12.90
N LEU A 112 4.23 -7.01 13.60
CA LEU A 112 3.88 -6.24 14.79
C LEU A 112 4.88 -6.46 15.93
N ALA A 113 5.37 -7.68 16.11
CA ALA A 113 6.38 -7.97 17.12
C ALA A 113 7.69 -7.23 16.83
N THR A 114 8.11 -7.18 15.56
CA THR A 114 9.29 -6.44 15.14
C THR A 114 9.13 -4.94 15.43
N PHE A 115 7.95 -4.39 15.20
CA PHE A 115 7.69 -2.98 15.49
C PHE A 115 7.72 -2.70 16.99
N ARG A 116 7.19 -3.60 17.81
CA ARG A 116 7.22 -3.46 19.27
C ARG A 116 8.64 -3.44 19.80
N GLU A 117 9.50 -4.32 19.31
CA GLU A 117 10.90 -4.37 19.68
C GLU A 117 11.61 -3.05 19.37
N LYS A 118 11.30 -2.43 18.24
CA LYS A 118 11.89 -1.15 17.85
C LYS A 118 11.39 0.04 18.66
N LEU A 119 10.21 -0.09 19.27
CA LEU A 119 9.63 0.98 20.09
C LEU A 119 10.15 0.97 21.52
N ASP A 120 10.67 -0.13 21.97
CA ASP A 120 11.26 -0.29 23.28
C ASP A 120 12.75 0.12 23.26
#